data_1bfc31864530bbedd3fe61ef15a2f2a1
#
_entry.id   1bfc31864530bbedd3fe61ef15a2f2a1
#
_cell.length_a   1.000
_cell.length_b   1.000
_cell.length_c   1.000
_cell.angle_alpha   90.00
_cell.angle_beta   90.00
_cell.angle_gamma   90.00
#
_symmetry.space_group_name_H-M   'P 1'
#
loop_
_entity.id
_entity.type
_entity.pdbx_description
1 polymer ?
#
loop_
_entity_poly.entity_id
_entity_poly.type
_entity_poly.pdbx_seq_one_letter_code
_entity_poly.pdbx_strand_id
1 'polypeptide(L)'
;MSFPNPATHRFPKWVRCGEYIYHGRDVVSFGDELTAANLREAYLNGIFPWYMEGVPLPWYCPERRAVLDFDELHVPQSLRRARNKQLYTFTIDRDFRRVMEECSLAERPGQGGTWIVPEFIKAYTELHEQGMAHSVEAWDADGDLAGGVYGVDAGGVFCGESMFFKRPNASKLALLFLIDHMRDRGATWFDTQVMTPHMKALGAKEIGRTEFLDKLNETQRRKLALF
;
A
#
# COMPACT_ATOMS: atom_id res chain seq x y z
N MET A 1 17.88 8.20 -12.20
CA MET A 1 17.35 7.80 -10.89
C MET A 1 17.30 9.02 -10.00
N SER A 2 16.11 9.40 -9.56
CA SER A 2 15.94 10.55 -8.65
C SER A 2 16.24 10.13 -7.20
N PHE A 3 16.04 8.85 -6.87
CA PHE A 3 16.26 8.32 -5.53
C PHE A 3 17.59 7.56 -5.39
N PRO A 4 18.28 7.69 -4.23
CA PRO A 4 19.36 6.79 -3.88
C PRO A 4 18.91 5.33 -3.90
N ASN A 5 19.74 4.42 -4.41
CA ASN A 5 19.41 2.99 -4.42
C ASN A 5 19.40 2.45 -2.97
N PRO A 6 18.25 1.97 -2.46
CA PRO A 6 18.12 1.51 -1.07
C PRO A 6 19.05 0.36 -0.69
N ALA A 7 19.45 -0.48 -1.66
CA ALA A 7 20.36 -1.60 -1.41
C ALA A 7 21.79 -1.16 -1.07
N THR A 8 22.21 0.02 -1.54
CA THR A 8 23.56 0.56 -1.33
C THR A 8 23.58 1.86 -0.53
N HIS A 9 22.39 2.43 -0.28
CA HIS A 9 22.28 3.69 0.46
C HIS A 9 22.75 3.51 1.91
N ARG A 10 23.57 4.47 2.37
CA ARG A 10 24.00 4.54 3.77
C ARG A 10 22.97 5.34 4.56
N PHE A 11 22.01 4.65 5.16
CA PHE A 11 21.00 5.27 6.00
C PHE A 11 21.63 5.88 7.25
N PRO A 12 21.56 7.21 7.44
CA PRO A 12 22.08 7.84 8.65
C PRO A 12 21.23 7.46 9.86
N LYS A 13 21.83 7.42 11.05
CA LYS A 13 21.06 7.19 12.27
C LYS A 13 20.04 8.31 12.51
N TRP A 14 20.43 9.55 12.22
CA TRP A 14 19.63 10.75 12.42
C TRP A 14 19.76 11.66 11.20
N VAL A 15 18.64 12.28 10.82
CA VAL A 15 18.59 13.31 9.77
C VAL A 15 17.98 14.56 10.38
N ARG A 16 18.62 15.71 10.15
CA ARG A 16 18.07 17.01 10.51
C ARG A 16 17.35 17.61 9.30
N CYS A 17 16.06 17.95 9.50
CA CYS A 17 15.26 18.62 8.49
C CYS A 17 14.68 19.89 9.13
N GLY A 18 15.26 21.05 8.82
CA GLY A 18 14.94 22.31 9.50
C GLY A 18 15.27 22.24 11.00
N GLU A 19 14.26 22.50 11.84
CA GLU A 19 14.39 22.42 13.30
C GLU A 19 14.16 21.02 13.87
N TYR A 20 13.71 20.07 13.06
CA TYR A 20 13.36 18.72 13.48
C TYR A 20 14.50 17.73 13.26
N ILE A 21 14.60 16.75 14.16
CA ILE A 21 15.54 15.63 14.06
C ILE A 21 14.74 14.34 13.94
N TYR A 22 14.95 13.60 12.84
CA TYR A 22 14.27 12.34 12.53
C TYR A 22 15.21 11.15 12.60
N HIS A 23 14.66 9.98 12.88
CA HIS A 23 15.37 8.74 12.65
C HIS A 23 15.56 8.54 11.14
N GLY A 24 16.82 8.59 10.70
CA GLY A 24 17.16 8.47 9.27
C GLY A 24 17.28 7.04 8.75
N ARG A 25 17.15 6.02 9.63
CA ARG A 25 17.37 4.61 9.26
C ARG A 25 16.44 4.06 8.20
N ASP A 26 15.28 4.69 8.04
CA ASP A 26 14.22 4.26 7.14
C ASP A 26 13.99 5.23 5.99
N VAL A 27 14.61 6.41 6.03
CA VAL A 27 14.38 7.48 5.06
C VAL A 27 15.48 7.49 4.00
N VAL A 28 15.07 7.35 2.75
CA VAL A 28 15.95 7.39 1.57
C VAL A 28 16.24 8.82 1.15
N SER A 29 15.21 9.69 1.19
CA SER A 29 15.28 11.06 0.72
C SER A 29 14.19 11.94 1.36
N PHE A 30 14.38 13.27 1.29
CA PHE A 30 13.41 14.29 1.72
C PHE A 30 13.21 15.33 0.62
N GLY A 31 11.96 15.77 0.43
CA GLY A 31 11.61 16.93 -0.37
C GLY A 31 11.55 16.70 -1.88
N ASP A 32 11.73 15.46 -2.34
CA ASP A 32 11.45 15.13 -3.74
C ASP A 32 9.95 15.30 -4.02
N GLU A 33 9.64 15.86 -5.20
CA GLU A 33 8.27 16.18 -5.59
C GLU A 33 7.38 14.94 -5.67
N LEU A 34 6.14 15.08 -5.25
CA LEU A 34 5.13 14.04 -5.36
C LEU A 34 4.50 14.08 -6.77
N THR A 35 5.12 13.35 -7.70
CA THR A 35 4.66 13.20 -9.08
C THR A 35 4.44 11.73 -9.41
N ALA A 36 3.61 11.40 -10.40
CA ALA A 36 3.44 10.03 -10.87
C ALA A 36 4.75 9.39 -11.32
N ALA A 37 5.67 10.17 -11.92
CA ALA A 37 6.99 9.70 -12.34
C ALA A 37 7.86 9.30 -11.13
N ASN A 38 7.91 10.14 -10.09
CA ASN A 38 8.66 9.84 -8.88
C ASN A 38 8.02 8.69 -8.08
N LEU A 39 6.69 8.61 -8.02
CA LEU A 39 5.99 7.47 -7.43
C LEU A 39 6.35 6.16 -8.16
N ARG A 40 6.28 6.15 -9.49
CA ARG A 40 6.67 4.98 -10.30
C ARG A 40 8.10 4.53 -9.97
N GLU A 41 9.06 5.45 -10.02
CA GLU A 41 10.47 5.13 -9.71
C GLU A 41 10.61 4.61 -8.28
N ALA A 42 9.98 5.27 -7.32
CA ALA A 42 10.05 4.91 -5.91
C ALA A 42 9.53 3.49 -5.66
N TYR A 43 8.30 3.17 -6.09
CA TYR A 43 7.71 1.84 -5.86
C TYR A 43 8.49 0.72 -6.52
N LEU A 44 8.98 0.91 -7.73
CA LEU A 44 9.84 -0.08 -8.42
C LEU A 44 11.15 -0.36 -7.66
N ASN A 45 11.59 0.56 -6.80
CA ASN A 45 12.78 0.43 -5.96
C ASN A 45 12.45 0.14 -4.48
N GLY A 46 11.21 -0.22 -4.15
CA GLY A 46 10.79 -0.53 -2.80
C GLY A 46 10.64 0.68 -1.87
N ILE A 47 10.57 1.88 -2.44
CA ILE A 47 10.44 3.16 -1.74
C ILE A 47 8.99 3.62 -1.81
N PHE A 48 8.50 4.27 -0.75
CA PHE A 48 7.17 4.89 -0.72
C PHE A 48 7.19 6.22 0.04
N PRO A 49 6.33 7.19 -0.31
CA PRO A 49 6.19 8.44 0.42
C PRO A 49 5.26 8.30 1.62
N TRP A 50 5.54 9.08 2.68
CA TRP A 50 4.62 9.20 3.80
C TRP A 50 4.54 10.66 4.26
N TYR A 51 3.42 11.31 4.01
CA TYR A 51 3.24 12.71 4.37
C TYR A 51 3.29 12.93 5.89
N MET A 52 4.03 13.95 6.27
CA MET A 52 4.10 14.46 7.65
C MET A 52 3.98 15.99 7.59
N GLU A 53 3.04 16.54 8.34
CA GLU A 53 2.83 18.00 8.39
C GLU A 53 4.07 18.75 8.88
N GLY A 54 4.40 19.84 8.20
CA GLY A 54 5.55 20.70 8.56
C GLY A 54 6.93 20.14 8.19
N VAL A 55 6.98 19.01 7.45
CA VAL A 55 8.23 18.35 7.04
C VAL A 55 8.25 18.23 5.51
N PRO A 56 9.41 18.50 4.85
CA PRO A 56 9.57 18.12 3.45
C PRO A 56 9.28 16.64 3.27
N LEU A 57 8.52 16.28 2.23
CA LEU A 57 8.03 14.92 2.02
C LEU A 57 9.11 13.86 2.20
N PRO A 58 8.99 12.97 3.20
CA PRO A 58 9.94 11.88 3.37
C PRO A 58 9.59 10.70 2.46
N TRP A 59 10.62 10.04 1.92
CA TRP A 59 10.53 8.84 1.13
C TRP A 59 11.22 7.68 1.86
N TYR A 60 10.48 6.62 2.13
CA TYR A 60 10.87 5.54 3.04
C TYR A 60 11.23 4.25 2.32
N CYS A 61 12.25 3.58 2.82
CA CYS A 61 12.50 2.16 2.62
C CYS A 61 12.89 1.55 3.99
N PRO A 62 11.94 1.11 4.80
CA PRO A 62 12.16 0.71 6.19
C PRO A 62 13.18 -0.42 6.35
N GLU A 63 13.94 -0.40 7.47
CA GLU A 63 14.84 -1.50 7.85
C GLU A 63 14.09 -2.82 8.07
N ARG A 64 12.84 -2.71 8.55
CA ARG A 64 11.90 -3.83 8.71
C ARG A 64 10.69 -3.57 7.84
N ARG A 65 10.46 -4.44 6.84
CA ARG A 65 9.33 -4.36 5.93
C ARG A 65 8.29 -5.41 6.26
N ALA A 66 7.04 -5.00 6.42
CA ALA A 66 5.94 -5.93 6.61
C ALA A 66 5.45 -6.48 5.27
N VAL A 67 5.38 -7.79 5.15
CA VAL A 67 4.91 -8.50 3.95
C VAL A 67 3.93 -9.60 4.35
N LEU A 68 3.03 -9.96 3.43
CA LEU A 68 2.11 -11.08 3.59
C LEU A 68 2.35 -12.10 2.47
N ASP A 69 2.94 -13.23 2.81
CA ASP A 69 3.04 -14.37 1.90
C ASP A 69 1.67 -15.07 1.83
N PHE A 70 1.20 -15.35 0.61
CA PHE A 70 -0.15 -15.89 0.44
C PHE A 70 -0.33 -17.30 0.97
N ASP A 71 0.75 -18.09 1.02
CA ASP A 71 0.73 -19.42 1.63
C ASP A 71 0.61 -19.38 3.16
N GLU A 72 0.97 -18.24 3.77
CA GLU A 72 0.85 -17.98 5.20
C GLU A 72 -0.44 -17.21 5.57
N LEU A 73 -1.29 -16.90 4.57
CA LEU A 73 -2.53 -16.14 4.80
C LEU A 73 -3.45 -16.85 5.77
N HIS A 74 -3.67 -16.22 6.92
CA HIS A 74 -4.64 -16.65 7.91
C HIS A 74 -5.92 -15.83 7.81
N VAL A 75 -7.03 -16.45 7.36
CA VAL A 75 -8.33 -15.78 7.34
C VAL A 75 -9.10 -16.15 8.61
N PRO A 76 -9.39 -15.21 9.54
CA PRO A 76 -10.14 -15.48 10.74
C PRO A 76 -11.54 -16.08 10.45
N GLN A 77 -12.02 -16.97 11.32
CA GLN A 77 -13.32 -17.64 11.11
C GLN A 77 -14.48 -16.66 10.92
N SER A 78 -14.48 -15.55 11.66
CA SER A 78 -15.50 -14.49 11.52
C SER A 78 -15.52 -13.88 10.12
N LEU A 79 -14.32 -13.66 9.53
CA LEU A 79 -14.17 -13.09 8.20
C LEU A 79 -14.55 -14.11 7.12
N ARG A 80 -14.23 -15.42 7.30
CA ARG A 80 -14.72 -16.50 6.42
C ARG A 80 -16.25 -16.56 6.41
N ARG A 81 -16.89 -16.46 7.59
CA ARG A 81 -18.34 -16.41 7.69
C ARG A 81 -18.93 -15.17 7.00
N ALA A 82 -18.27 -14.01 7.14
CA ALA A 82 -18.72 -12.79 6.46
C ALA A 82 -18.60 -12.93 4.93
N ARG A 83 -17.52 -13.55 4.42
CA ARG A 83 -17.31 -13.82 3.00
C ARG A 83 -18.42 -14.72 2.42
N ASN A 84 -18.79 -15.76 3.14
CA ASN A 84 -19.85 -16.71 2.69
C ASN A 84 -21.24 -16.06 2.61
N LYS A 85 -21.46 -14.92 3.27
CA LYS A 85 -22.75 -14.20 3.18
C LYS A 85 -22.94 -13.46 1.85
N GLN A 86 -21.87 -13.24 1.08
CA GLN A 86 -21.89 -12.57 -0.23
C GLN A 86 -22.64 -11.22 -0.23
N LEU A 87 -22.44 -10.43 0.82
CA LEU A 87 -23.14 -9.15 1.01
C LEU A 87 -22.65 -8.04 0.08
N TYR A 88 -21.52 -8.23 -0.59
CA TYR A 88 -20.88 -7.22 -1.45
C TYR A 88 -20.56 -7.81 -2.82
N THR A 89 -20.67 -6.98 -3.84
CA THR A 89 -20.04 -7.19 -5.16
C THR A 89 -18.73 -6.43 -5.22
N PHE A 90 -17.75 -6.96 -5.97
CA PHE A 90 -16.43 -6.35 -6.06
C PHE A 90 -16.12 -5.95 -7.49
N THR A 91 -15.47 -4.79 -7.63
CA THR A 91 -14.91 -4.32 -8.90
C THR A 91 -13.46 -3.95 -8.71
N ILE A 92 -12.72 -3.86 -9.82
CA ILE A 92 -11.36 -3.36 -9.87
C ILE A 92 -11.39 -2.09 -10.71
N ASP A 93 -10.78 -1.02 -10.20
CA ASP A 93 -10.55 0.24 -10.92
C ASP A 93 -11.82 0.94 -11.42
N ARG A 94 -12.97 0.64 -10.84
CA ARG A 94 -14.23 1.27 -11.23
C ARG A 94 -14.31 2.73 -10.78
N ASP A 95 -13.77 3.05 -9.61
CA ASP A 95 -13.83 4.41 -9.05
C ASP A 95 -12.62 4.66 -8.12
N PHE A 96 -11.41 4.56 -8.70
CA PHE A 96 -10.13 4.69 -7.98
C PHE A 96 -10.06 5.96 -7.14
N ARG A 97 -10.39 7.10 -7.76
CA ARG A 97 -10.33 8.41 -7.10
C ARG A 97 -11.24 8.45 -5.87
N ARG A 98 -12.46 7.94 -5.98
CA ARG A 98 -13.40 7.90 -4.86
C ARG A 98 -12.89 6.99 -3.73
N VAL A 99 -12.25 5.86 -4.04
CA VAL A 99 -11.62 5.02 -3.01
C VAL A 99 -10.55 5.80 -2.26
N MET A 100 -9.71 6.60 -2.93
CA MET A 100 -8.71 7.44 -2.26
C MET A 100 -9.35 8.54 -1.41
N GLU A 101 -10.37 9.23 -1.92
CA GLU A 101 -11.11 10.27 -1.19
C GLU A 101 -11.74 9.68 0.09
N GLU A 102 -12.36 8.52 0.02
CA GLU A 102 -12.93 7.84 1.19
C GLU A 102 -11.85 7.34 2.16
N CYS A 103 -10.70 6.90 1.67
CA CYS A 103 -9.55 6.57 2.51
C CYS A 103 -8.99 7.79 3.25
N SER A 104 -9.04 8.98 2.63
CA SER A 104 -8.59 10.23 3.25
C SER A 104 -9.51 10.69 4.39
N LEU A 105 -10.78 10.35 4.33
CA LEU A 105 -11.79 10.67 5.34
C LEU A 105 -11.92 9.62 6.45
N ALA A 106 -11.30 8.45 6.26
CA ALA A 106 -11.42 7.34 7.19
C ALA A 106 -10.75 7.65 8.54
N GLU A 107 -11.52 7.60 9.63
CA GLU A 107 -10.98 7.73 10.97
C GLU A 107 -10.06 6.55 11.31
N ARG A 108 -8.88 6.84 11.84
CA ARG A 108 -7.90 5.84 12.28
C ARG A 108 -7.62 6.03 13.77
N PRO A 109 -7.95 5.03 14.61
CA PRO A 109 -7.65 5.11 16.03
C PRO A 109 -6.16 5.38 16.29
N GLY A 110 -5.85 6.43 17.06
CA GLY A 110 -4.48 6.78 17.43
C GLY A 110 -3.69 7.59 16.39
N GLN A 111 -4.31 7.99 15.27
CA GLN A 111 -3.71 8.91 14.29
C GLN A 111 -4.46 10.25 14.34
N GLY A 112 -3.73 11.36 14.54
CA GLY A 112 -4.26 12.72 14.62
C GLY A 112 -4.60 13.35 13.26
N GLY A 113 -4.99 12.56 12.25
CA GLY A 113 -5.31 13.03 10.90
C GLY A 113 -5.03 11.98 9.83
N THR A 114 -5.10 12.41 8.58
CA THR A 114 -4.76 11.57 7.43
C THR A 114 -3.45 12.03 6.78
N TRP A 115 -2.67 11.09 6.28
CA TRP A 115 -1.51 11.37 5.42
C TRP A 115 -1.90 11.52 3.93
N ILE A 116 -3.16 11.18 3.59
CA ILE A 116 -3.69 11.29 2.23
C ILE A 116 -4.24 12.70 2.03
N VAL A 117 -3.36 13.63 1.66
CA VAL A 117 -3.71 15.01 1.32
C VAL A 117 -4.07 15.15 -0.17
N PRO A 118 -4.69 16.27 -0.62
CA PRO A 118 -5.13 16.44 -2.01
C PRO A 118 -4.03 16.18 -3.05
N GLU A 119 -2.79 16.53 -2.76
CA GLU A 119 -1.63 16.30 -3.62
C GLU A 119 -1.39 14.80 -3.84
N PHE A 120 -1.58 13.97 -2.81
CA PHE A 120 -1.50 12.50 -2.93
C PHE A 120 -2.62 11.98 -3.83
N ILE A 121 -3.87 12.43 -3.62
CA ILE A 121 -4.99 12.01 -4.46
C ILE A 121 -4.70 12.32 -5.92
N LYS A 122 -4.17 13.51 -6.22
CA LYS A 122 -3.80 13.92 -7.58
C LYS A 122 -2.72 13.00 -8.16
N ALA A 123 -1.57 12.86 -7.47
CA ALA A 123 -0.42 12.12 -7.99
C ALA A 123 -0.71 10.61 -8.17
N TYR A 124 -1.48 10.01 -7.24
CA TYR A 124 -1.86 8.60 -7.37
C TYR A 124 -2.97 8.39 -8.40
N THR A 125 -3.85 9.36 -8.63
CA THR A 125 -4.81 9.30 -9.75
C THR A 125 -4.08 9.35 -11.10
N GLU A 126 -3.08 10.22 -11.26
CA GLU A 126 -2.22 10.24 -12.44
C GLU A 126 -1.44 8.92 -12.62
N LEU A 127 -0.98 8.31 -11.52
CA LEU A 127 -0.32 6.99 -11.54
C LEU A 127 -1.28 5.87 -11.93
N HIS A 128 -2.55 5.96 -11.50
CA HIS A 128 -3.63 5.06 -11.90
C HIS A 128 -3.92 5.15 -13.40
N GLU A 129 -4.03 6.36 -13.96
CA GLU A 129 -4.20 6.59 -15.40
C GLU A 129 -3.04 6.00 -16.23
N GLN A 130 -1.86 5.84 -15.63
CA GLN A 130 -0.71 5.16 -16.22
C GLN A 130 -0.71 3.64 -16.02
N GLY A 131 -1.75 3.07 -15.41
CA GLY A 131 -1.93 1.63 -15.18
C GLY A 131 -0.99 1.05 -14.13
N MET A 132 -0.61 1.82 -13.10
CA MET A 132 0.28 1.34 -12.04
C MET A 132 -0.35 1.40 -10.64
N ALA A 133 -1.30 2.30 -10.40
CA ALA A 133 -2.08 2.31 -9.16
C ALA A 133 -3.47 1.72 -9.42
N HIS A 134 -3.97 0.92 -8.50
CA HIS A 134 -5.21 0.17 -8.67
C HIS A 134 -6.03 0.17 -7.39
N SER A 135 -7.35 0.04 -7.55
CA SER A 135 -8.30 -0.08 -6.44
C SER A 135 -9.17 -1.32 -6.56
N VAL A 136 -9.68 -1.76 -5.42
CA VAL A 136 -10.79 -2.72 -5.35
C VAL A 136 -11.90 -2.08 -4.54
N GLU A 137 -13.08 -2.03 -5.12
CA GLU A 137 -14.30 -1.51 -4.51
C GLU A 137 -15.20 -2.65 -4.05
N ALA A 138 -15.78 -2.48 -2.87
CA ALA A 138 -16.87 -3.30 -2.37
C ALA A 138 -18.19 -2.51 -2.40
N TRP A 139 -19.16 -3.00 -3.16
CA TRP A 139 -20.47 -2.37 -3.35
C TRP A 139 -21.54 -3.18 -2.60
N ASP A 140 -22.42 -2.51 -1.88
CA ASP A 140 -23.56 -3.16 -1.22
C ASP A 140 -24.72 -3.43 -2.20
N ALA A 141 -25.81 -3.99 -1.68
CA ALA A 141 -26.98 -4.38 -2.48
C ALA A 141 -27.72 -3.17 -3.11
N ASP A 142 -27.56 -1.99 -2.52
CA ASP A 142 -28.15 -0.74 -3.02
C ASP A 142 -27.25 -0.07 -4.08
N GLY A 143 -26.07 -0.64 -4.33
CA GLY A 143 -25.06 -0.10 -5.25
C GLY A 143 -24.21 1.01 -4.64
N ASP A 144 -24.25 1.18 -3.32
CA ASP A 144 -23.42 2.13 -2.62
C ASP A 144 -22.02 1.56 -2.34
N LEU A 145 -21.01 2.45 -2.40
CA LEU A 145 -19.62 2.10 -2.08
C LEU A 145 -19.48 1.86 -0.57
N ALA A 146 -19.45 0.58 -0.19
CA ALA A 146 -19.41 0.10 1.18
C ALA A 146 -18.01 0.04 1.80
N GLY A 147 -16.98 -0.05 0.96
CA GLY A 147 -15.56 -0.06 1.36
C GLY A 147 -14.66 -0.28 0.16
N GLY A 148 -13.36 -0.18 0.38
CA GLY A 148 -12.38 -0.37 -0.67
C GLY A 148 -10.96 -0.41 -0.14
N VAL A 149 -10.04 -0.76 -1.03
CA VAL A 149 -8.60 -0.77 -0.84
C VAL A 149 -7.93 -0.23 -2.09
N TYR A 150 -6.83 0.51 -1.96
CA TYR A 150 -6.01 0.88 -3.10
C TYR A 150 -4.53 0.64 -2.81
N GLY A 151 -3.75 0.61 -3.87
CA GLY A 151 -2.30 0.46 -3.80
C GLY A 151 -1.66 0.54 -5.18
N VAL A 152 -0.39 0.14 -5.24
CA VAL A 152 0.47 0.29 -6.41
C VAL A 152 1.03 -1.07 -6.82
N ASP A 153 0.95 -1.42 -8.11
CA ASP A 153 1.68 -2.57 -8.68
C ASP A 153 3.14 -2.17 -8.95
N ALA A 154 4.03 -2.68 -8.11
CA ALA A 154 5.48 -2.46 -8.22
C ALA A 154 6.16 -3.49 -9.15
N GLY A 155 5.51 -3.85 -10.26
CA GLY A 155 6.04 -4.81 -11.24
C GLY A 155 5.80 -6.27 -10.84
N GLY A 156 4.56 -6.60 -10.48
CA GLY A 156 4.11 -7.93 -10.07
C GLY A 156 4.03 -8.13 -8.56
N VAL A 157 4.23 -7.05 -7.80
CA VAL A 157 4.00 -6.99 -6.35
C VAL A 157 3.06 -5.84 -6.06
N PHE A 158 1.92 -6.12 -5.46
CA PHE A 158 1.02 -5.06 -5.04
C PHE A 158 1.44 -4.51 -3.68
N CYS A 159 1.70 -3.20 -3.62
CA CYS A 159 1.99 -2.44 -2.42
C CYS A 159 0.69 -1.81 -1.92
N GLY A 160 0.14 -2.31 -0.82
CA GLY A 160 -1.12 -1.81 -0.26
C GLY A 160 -0.92 -0.49 0.47
N GLU A 161 -1.65 0.54 0.05
CA GLU A 161 -1.53 1.89 0.60
C GLU A 161 -2.52 2.14 1.73
N SER A 162 -3.79 1.98 1.44
CA SER A 162 -4.85 2.25 2.40
C SER A 162 -6.14 1.53 2.06
N MET A 163 -7.01 1.46 3.06
CA MET A 163 -8.33 0.89 2.94
C MET A 163 -9.32 1.62 3.84
N PHE A 164 -10.60 1.64 3.45
CA PHE A 164 -11.69 2.22 4.22
C PHE A 164 -12.91 1.31 4.23
N PHE A 165 -13.82 1.50 5.16
CA PHE A 165 -15.12 0.83 5.17
C PHE A 165 -16.22 1.73 5.75
N LYS A 166 -17.39 1.66 5.15
CA LYS A 166 -18.65 2.24 5.64
C LYS A 166 -19.60 1.17 6.16
N ARG A 167 -19.39 -0.08 5.73
CA ARG A 167 -20.16 -1.24 6.14
C ARG A 167 -19.25 -2.32 6.74
N PRO A 168 -19.73 -3.14 7.69
CA PRO A 168 -18.89 -4.14 8.36
C PRO A 168 -18.16 -5.07 7.40
N ASN A 169 -16.86 -5.23 7.59
CA ASN A 169 -15.96 -6.10 6.83
C ASN A 169 -15.76 -5.75 5.34
N ALA A 170 -16.37 -4.68 4.81
CA ALA A 170 -16.32 -4.38 3.38
C ALA A 170 -14.87 -4.26 2.86
N SER A 171 -14.01 -3.46 3.52
CA SER A 171 -12.59 -3.34 3.12
C SER A 171 -11.80 -4.63 3.30
N LYS A 172 -12.08 -5.42 4.36
CA LYS A 172 -11.40 -6.69 4.60
C LYS A 172 -11.75 -7.73 3.53
N LEU A 173 -12.99 -7.72 3.08
CA LEU A 173 -13.46 -8.61 2.01
C LEU A 173 -12.95 -8.15 0.64
N ALA A 174 -12.84 -6.83 0.41
CA ALA A 174 -12.17 -6.27 -0.77
C ALA A 174 -10.69 -6.69 -0.83
N LEU A 175 -9.98 -6.65 0.30
CA LEU A 175 -8.60 -7.13 0.40
C LEU A 175 -8.50 -8.64 0.10
N LEU A 176 -9.40 -9.48 0.61
CA LEU A 176 -9.40 -10.90 0.28
C LEU A 176 -9.70 -11.15 -1.20
N PHE A 177 -10.62 -10.40 -1.79
CA PHE A 177 -10.88 -10.45 -3.23
C PHE A 177 -9.63 -10.09 -4.04
N LEU A 178 -8.94 -9.01 -3.66
CA LEU A 178 -7.67 -8.59 -4.28
C LEU A 178 -6.60 -9.69 -4.19
N ILE A 179 -6.44 -10.32 -3.01
CA ILE A 179 -5.47 -11.41 -2.82
C ILE A 179 -5.78 -12.61 -3.74
N ASP A 180 -7.05 -13.00 -3.85
CA ASP A 180 -7.45 -14.09 -4.76
C ASP A 180 -7.17 -13.70 -6.22
N HIS A 181 -7.54 -12.48 -6.63
CA HIS A 181 -7.28 -11.95 -7.96
C HIS A 181 -5.78 -11.98 -8.32
N MET A 182 -4.93 -11.59 -7.39
CA MET A 182 -3.47 -11.61 -7.59
C MET A 182 -2.91 -13.03 -7.62
N ARG A 183 -3.40 -13.95 -6.77
CA ARG A 183 -3.03 -15.37 -6.78
C ARG A 183 -3.31 -16.02 -8.13
N ASP A 184 -4.49 -15.79 -8.68
CA ASP A 184 -4.91 -16.32 -9.97
C ASP A 184 -3.98 -15.85 -11.12
N ARG A 185 -3.24 -14.75 -10.90
CA ARG A 185 -2.24 -14.18 -11.82
C ARG A 185 -0.79 -14.51 -11.46
N GLY A 186 -0.62 -15.42 -10.50
CA GLY A 186 0.69 -15.95 -10.13
C GLY A 186 1.46 -15.13 -9.10
N ALA A 187 0.87 -14.10 -8.50
CA ALA A 187 1.49 -13.46 -7.34
C ALA A 187 1.50 -14.40 -6.13
N THR A 188 2.53 -14.28 -5.31
CA THR A 188 2.73 -15.14 -4.14
C THR A 188 2.76 -14.36 -2.84
N TRP A 189 2.82 -13.05 -2.89
CA TRP A 189 2.91 -12.19 -1.73
C TRP A 189 2.42 -10.76 -2.01
N PHE A 190 2.27 -10.01 -0.94
CA PHE A 190 1.72 -8.67 -0.89
C PHE A 190 2.60 -7.81 0.02
N ASP A 191 2.97 -6.61 -0.42
CA ASP A 191 3.71 -5.65 0.39
C ASP A 191 2.74 -4.80 1.22
N THR A 192 2.84 -4.90 2.53
CA THR A 192 2.02 -4.10 3.47
C THR A 192 2.79 -2.94 4.08
N GLN A 193 4.05 -2.75 3.67
CA GLN A 193 4.98 -1.70 4.07
C GLN A 193 5.28 -1.72 5.58
N VAL A 194 4.30 -1.42 6.43
CA VAL A 194 4.42 -1.40 7.88
C VAL A 194 3.46 -2.37 8.54
N MET A 195 3.89 -2.95 9.67
CA MET A 195 3.06 -3.88 10.41
C MET A 195 1.88 -3.17 11.09
N THR A 196 0.69 -3.65 10.83
CA THR A 196 -0.53 -3.24 11.52
C THR A 196 -1.17 -4.42 12.24
N PRO A 197 -1.97 -4.19 13.30
CA PRO A 197 -2.68 -5.27 13.97
C PRO A 197 -3.56 -6.09 13.03
N HIS A 198 -4.15 -5.45 12.02
CA HIS A 198 -4.96 -6.12 11.01
C HIS A 198 -4.12 -7.05 10.12
N MET A 199 -2.99 -6.57 9.60
CA MET A 199 -2.12 -7.37 8.74
C MET A 199 -1.46 -8.51 9.52
N LYS A 200 -1.07 -8.26 10.79
CA LYS A 200 -0.58 -9.30 11.69
C LYS A 200 -1.61 -10.41 11.90
N ALA A 201 -2.90 -10.07 12.07
CA ALA A 201 -3.97 -11.05 12.21
C ALA A 201 -4.21 -11.89 10.95
N LEU A 202 -3.82 -11.37 9.77
CA LEU A 202 -3.87 -12.08 8.48
C LEU A 202 -2.60 -12.92 8.22
N GLY A 203 -1.58 -12.89 9.10
CA GLY A 203 -0.35 -13.66 8.95
C GLY A 203 0.83 -12.88 8.38
N ALA A 204 0.72 -11.54 8.25
CA ALA A 204 1.86 -10.74 7.82
C ALA A 204 3.03 -10.84 8.81
N LYS A 205 4.24 -10.82 8.26
CA LYS A 205 5.51 -10.86 9.00
C LYS A 205 6.42 -9.72 8.57
N GLU A 206 7.40 -9.41 9.41
CA GLU A 206 8.44 -8.44 9.07
C GLU A 206 9.69 -9.15 8.60
N ILE A 207 10.23 -8.70 7.47
CA ILE A 207 11.52 -9.14 6.91
C ILE A 207 12.51 -7.98 6.89
N GLY A 208 13.79 -8.28 6.77
CA GLY A 208 14.83 -7.26 6.64
C GLY A 208 14.77 -6.55 5.29
N ARG A 209 15.25 -5.28 5.22
CA ARG A 209 15.28 -4.49 3.96
C ARG A 209 15.97 -5.24 2.81
N THR A 210 17.12 -5.84 3.05
CA THR A 210 17.85 -6.58 2.00
C THR A 210 17.00 -7.73 1.47
N GLU A 211 16.44 -8.56 2.36
CA GLU A 211 15.55 -9.67 2.00
C GLU A 211 14.33 -9.18 1.21
N PHE A 212 13.72 -8.06 1.64
CA PHE A 212 12.61 -7.43 0.92
C PHE A 212 12.99 -7.02 -0.49
N LEU A 213 14.13 -6.31 -0.66
CA LEU A 213 14.58 -5.83 -1.96
C LEU A 213 14.93 -6.98 -2.90
N ASP A 214 15.54 -8.06 -2.39
CA ASP A 214 15.84 -9.27 -3.16
C ASP A 214 14.53 -9.93 -3.63
N LYS A 215 13.54 -10.08 -2.73
CA LYS A 215 12.22 -10.62 -3.01
C LYS A 215 11.45 -9.79 -4.05
N LEU A 216 11.49 -8.46 -3.95
CA LEU A 216 10.91 -7.53 -4.91
C LEU A 216 11.55 -7.71 -6.29
N ASN A 217 12.88 -7.65 -6.37
CA ASN A 217 13.64 -7.81 -7.61
C ASN A 217 13.37 -9.18 -8.29
N GLU A 218 13.31 -10.26 -7.51
CA GLU A 218 13.00 -11.59 -8.03
C GLU A 218 11.59 -11.63 -8.64
N THR A 219 10.61 -11.04 -7.96
CA THR A 219 9.23 -11.00 -8.45
C THR A 219 9.10 -10.16 -9.72
N GLN A 220 9.76 -9.00 -9.78
CA GLN A 220 9.76 -8.14 -10.98
C GLN A 220 10.33 -8.84 -12.22
N ARG A 221 11.34 -9.72 -12.06
CA ARG A 221 11.88 -10.53 -13.18
C ARG A 221 10.86 -11.47 -13.76
N ARG A 222 9.83 -11.87 -13.02
CA ARG A 222 8.76 -12.76 -13.48
C ARG A 222 7.79 -12.07 -14.44
N LYS A 223 7.76 -10.71 -14.45
CA LYS A 223 6.92 -9.88 -15.33
C LYS A 223 5.44 -10.27 -15.26
N LEU A 224 4.93 -10.44 -14.06
CA LEU A 224 3.51 -10.74 -13.85
C LEU A 224 2.64 -9.55 -14.28
N ALA A 225 1.53 -9.83 -14.95
CA ALA A 225 0.46 -8.86 -15.23
C ALA A 225 -0.65 -9.08 -14.19
N LEU A 226 -0.70 -8.22 -13.17
CA LEU A 226 -1.66 -8.35 -12.08
C LEU A 226 -3.01 -7.69 -12.41
N PHE A 227 -2.98 -6.66 -13.26
CA PHE A 227 -4.14 -5.86 -13.64
C PHE A 227 -4.19 -5.66 -15.16
#